data_4d55d01e53f52c9701dec649b38f6a3a
#
_entry.id   4d55d01e53f52c9701dec649b38f6a3a
#
_cell.length_a   1.000
_cell.length_b   1.000
_cell.length_c   1.000
_cell.angle_alpha   90.00
_cell.angle_beta   90.00
_cell.angle_gamma   90.00
#
_symmetry.space_group_name_H-M   'P 1'
#
loop_
_entity.id
_entity.type
_entity.pdbx_description
1 polymer ?
#
loop_
_entity_poly.entity_id
_entity_poly.type
_entity_poly.pdbx_seq_one_letter_code
_entity_poly.pdbx_strand_id
1 'polypeptide(L)'
;MRDGQSVPQLPGVLPGQIWLVEHGAGMPLSPLDRVLLGAANVVLYDRALASLVAQVLPLGAYAEPLAGVEPASGPAITPRALDFATEGWSVVQFVTAGPAWRARLATLPPALLRAHRDGVLPVRVVAKDTAGHERAFDAGGNEFAELIREFGDNERLTLVFGPLATLGPVPAHAFTANGLAG
;
A
#
# COMPACT_ATOMS: atom_id res chain seq x y z
N MET A 1 35.95 5.95 19.59
CA MET A 1 35.15 5.64 18.40
C MET A 1 33.70 5.57 18.85
N ARG A 2 32.90 6.58 18.49
CA ARG A 2 31.45 6.56 18.75
C ARG A 2 30.80 6.03 17.51
N ASP A 3 30.27 4.84 17.62
CA ASP A 3 29.41 4.26 16.58
C ASP A 3 28.22 5.18 16.41
N GLY A 4 28.20 5.87 15.25
CA GLY A 4 27.05 6.65 14.85
C GLY A 4 25.86 5.74 14.65
N GLN A 5 25.01 5.61 15.68
CA GLN A 5 23.68 5.05 15.49
C GLN A 5 22.96 5.95 14.48
N SER A 6 22.86 5.48 13.24
CA SER A 6 21.95 6.03 12.26
C SER A 6 20.55 5.98 12.86
N VAL A 7 20.05 7.15 13.25
CA VAL A 7 18.62 7.26 13.59
C VAL A 7 17.87 6.82 12.35
N PRO A 8 17.02 5.76 12.44
CA PRO A 8 16.24 5.33 11.30
C PRO A 8 15.37 6.51 10.85
N GLN A 9 15.66 7.03 9.65
CA GLN A 9 14.81 8.05 9.05
C GLN A 9 13.44 7.40 8.83
N LEU A 10 12.44 7.90 9.55
CA LEU A 10 11.06 7.50 9.33
C LEU A 10 10.70 7.79 7.86
N PRO A 11 10.14 6.82 7.14
CA PRO A 11 9.78 7.03 5.75
C PRO A 11 8.74 8.14 5.65
N GLY A 12 9.04 9.16 4.83
CA GLY A 12 8.07 10.17 4.47
C GLY A 12 7.10 9.64 3.42
N VAL A 13 5.83 9.93 3.56
CA VAL A 13 4.84 9.68 2.49
C VAL A 13 4.95 10.80 1.47
N LEU A 14 5.52 10.50 0.30
CA LEU A 14 5.77 11.51 -0.73
C LEU A 14 4.55 11.69 -1.64
N PRO A 15 4.39 12.88 -2.25
CA PRO A 15 3.36 13.12 -3.26
C PRO A 15 3.43 12.10 -4.41
N GLY A 16 2.28 11.59 -4.82
CA GLY A 16 2.18 10.59 -5.89
C GLY A 16 2.49 9.16 -5.47
N GLN A 17 2.81 8.91 -4.21
CA GLN A 17 3.01 7.56 -3.68
C GLN A 17 1.71 6.96 -3.15
N ILE A 18 1.58 5.64 -3.30
CA ILE A 18 0.59 4.82 -2.62
C ILE A 18 1.30 3.92 -1.63
N TRP A 19 0.90 4.01 -0.39
CA TRP A 19 1.31 3.12 0.68
C TRP A 19 0.17 2.14 0.98
N LEU A 20 0.38 0.86 0.71
CA LEU A 20 -0.52 -0.21 1.12
C LEU A 20 -0.05 -0.74 2.46
N VAL A 21 -0.88 -0.62 3.48
CA VAL A 21 -0.52 -0.99 4.85
C VAL A 21 -1.49 -2.04 5.38
N GLU A 22 -0.98 -3.23 5.65
CA GLU A 22 -1.74 -4.28 6.33
C GLU A 22 -1.76 -4.06 7.84
N HIS A 23 -2.95 -4.19 8.43
CA HIS A 23 -3.14 -4.13 9.88
C HIS A 23 -3.79 -5.41 10.41
N GLY A 24 -3.23 -5.96 11.48
CA GLY A 24 -3.80 -7.14 12.14
C GLY A 24 -5.04 -6.80 12.96
N ALA A 25 -6.07 -7.62 12.87
CA ALA A 25 -7.28 -7.45 13.66
C ALA A 25 -6.96 -7.44 15.16
N GLY A 26 -7.50 -6.46 15.88
CA GLY A 26 -7.32 -6.32 17.33
C GLY A 26 -5.93 -5.85 17.79
N MET A 27 -5.02 -5.58 16.87
CA MET A 27 -3.69 -5.06 17.19
C MET A 27 -3.72 -3.53 17.36
N PRO A 28 -2.87 -2.96 18.22
CA PRO A 28 -2.68 -1.51 18.28
C PRO A 28 -1.91 -1.02 17.03
N LEU A 29 -2.06 0.26 16.71
CA LEU A 29 -1.27 0.89 15.66
C LEU A 29 0.22 0.86 16.00
N SER A 30 1.03 0.36 15.08
CA SER A 30 2.48 0.42 15.20
C SER A 30 2.98 1.87 15.08
N PRO A 31 4.21 2.18 15.54
CA PRO A 31 4.81 3.49 15.30
C PRO A 31 4.85 3.87 13.81
N LEU A 32 5.13 2.91 12.92
CA LEU A 32 5.11 3.13 11.48
C LEU A 32 3.72 3.49 10.98
N ASP A 33 2.68 2.74 11.40
CA ASP A 33 1.29 3.03 11.00
C ASP A 33 0.89 4.45 11.39
N ARG A 34 1.24 4.89 12.61
CA ARG A 34 0.94 6.24 13.10
C ARG A 34 1.61 7.31 12.25
N VAL A 35 2.87 7.11 11.88
CA VAL A 35 3.62 8.03 11.03
C VAL A 35 3.00 8.11 9.65
N LEU A 36 2.68 6.97 9.04
CA LEU A 36 2.11 6.92 7.70
C LEU A 36 0.73 7.56 7.64
N LEU A 37 -0.16 7.20 8.56
CA LEU A 37 -1.51 7.78 8.63
C LEU A 37 -1.47 9.27 8.96
N GLY A 38 -0.52 9.71 9.79
CA GLY A 38 -0.34 11.12 10.16
C GLY A 38 0.29 11.99 9.07
N ALA A 39 1.00 11.38 8.11
CA ALA A 39 1.69 12.09 7.04
C ALA A 39 0.92 12.08 5.70
N ALA A 40 -0.09 11.23 5.55
CA ALA A 40 -0.85 11.10 4.32
C ALA A 40 -1.81 12.27 4.10
N ASN A 41 -1.96 12.70 2.85
CA ASN A 41 -3.02 13.63 2.47
C ASN A 41 -4.37 12.90 2.31
N VAL A 42 -4.32 11.64 1.87
CA VAL A 42 -5.49 10.79 1.62
C VAL A 42 -5.32 9.46 2.33
N VAL A 43 -6.31 9.06 3.10
CA VAL A 43 -6.38 7.76 3.76
C VAL A 43 -7.62 7.02 3.30
N LEU A 44 -7.43 5.92 2.61
CA LEU A 44 -8.49 4.98 2.23
C LEU A 44 -8.39 3.76 3.15
N TYR A 45 -9.47 3.39 3.82
CA TYR A 45 -9.36 2.40 4.89
C TYR A 45 -10.52 1.39 4.92
N ASP A 46 -10.24 0.18 5.36
CA ASP A 46 -11.29 -0.80 5.67
C ASP A 46 -12.16 -0.28 6.82
N ARG A 47 -13.47 -0.41 6.69
CA ARG A 47 -14.43 0.07 7.71
C ARG A 47 -14.16 -0.47 9.10
N ALA A 48 -13.64 -1.68 9.21
CA ALA A 48 -13.24 -2.29 10.47
C ALA A 48 -12.12 -1.51 11.19
N LEU A 49 -11.35 -0.70 10.46
CA LEU A 49 -10.22 0.09 10.98
C LEU A 49 -10.59 1.55 11.26
N ALA A 50 -11.85 1.95 11.08
CA ALA A 50 -12.30 3.34 11.21
C ALA A 50 -11.92 3.97 12.55
N SER A 51 -12.08 3.24 13.66
CA SER A 51 -11.74 3.74 14.99
C SER A 51 -10.25 3.98 15.20
N LEU A 52 -9.40 3.19 14.53
CA LEU A 52 -7.94 3.36 14.58
C LEU A 52 -7.51 4.57 13.74
N VAL A 53 -8.07 4.71 12.56
CA VAL A 53 -7.80 5.86 11.67
C VAL A 53 -8.18 7.16 12.36
N ALA A 54 -9.37 7.22 12.99
CA ALA A 54 -9.85 8.41 13.67
C ALA A 54 -8.94 8.89 14.82
N GLN A 55 -8.11 8.01 15.40
CA GLN A 55 -7.19 8.36 16.49
C GLN A 55 -5.98 9.18 16.03
N VAL A 56 -5.59 9.06 14.77
CA VAL A 56 -4.32 9.61 14.29
C VAL A 56 -4.45 10.47 13.04
N LEU A 57 -5.64 10.53 12.45
CA LEU A 57 -5.87 11.31 11.25
C LEU A 57 -5.66 12.82 11.53
N PRO A 58 -4.76 13.50 10.79
CA PRO A 58 -4.55 14.92 10.98
C PRO A 58 -5.73 15.74 10.46
N LEU A 59 -5.92 16.91 11.04
CA LEU A 59 -6.89 17.88 10.53
C LEU A 59 -6.52 18.27 9.10
N GLY A 60 -7.49 18.20 8.20
CA GLY A 60 -7.30 18.52 6.78
C GLY A 60 -6.91 17.35 5.88
N ALA A 61 -6.61 16.17 6.43
CA ALA A 61 -6.47 14.96 5.61
C ALA A 61 -7.85 14.46 5.15
N TYR A 62 -7.91 13.98 3.93
CA TYR A 62 -9.10 13.32 3.40
C TYR A 62 -9.10 11.86 3.84
N ALA A 63 -10.22 11.38 4.36
CA ALA A 63 -10.36 9.98 4.74
C ALA A 63 -11.68 9.41 4.21
N GLU A 64 -11.59 8.25 3.57
CA GLU A 64 -12.73 7.57 2.95
C GLU A 64 -12.68 6.07 3.26
N PRO A 65 -13.78 5.47 3.75
CA PRO A 65 -13.84 4.03 3.88
C PRO A 65 -13.85 3.39 2.49
N LEU A 66 -13.07 2.33 2.32
CA LEU A 66 -13.09 1.52 1.12
C LEU A 66 -14.52 1.02 0.91
N ALA A 67 -15.07 1.26 -0.28
CA ALA A 67 -16.39 0.75 -0.64
C ALA A 67 -16.38 -0.76 -0.43
N GLY A 68 -17.39 -1.28 0.30
CA GLY A 68 -17.48 -2.69 0.68
C GLY A 68 -17.46 -3.58 -0.55
N VAL A 69 -16.29 -3.88 -0.99
CA VAL A 69 -16.05 -4.87 -2.03
C VAL A 69 -16.12 -6.20 -1.31
N GLU A 70 -16.93 -7.11 -1.80
CA GLU A 70 -16.81 -8.52 -1.47
C GLU A 70 -15.32 -8.85 -1.41
N PRO A 71 -14.80 -9.43 -0.30
CA PRO A 71 -13.35 -9.57 -0.09
C PRO A 71 -12.62 -10.32 -1.21
N ALA A 72 -13.35 -10.96 -2.12
CA ALA A 72 -12.82 -11.84 -3.14
C ALA A 72 -12.65 -11.22 -4.53
N SER A 73 -13.19 -10.03 -4.84
CA SER A 73 -13.36 -9.61 -6.25
C SER A 73 -12.95 -8.17 -6.58
N GLY A 74 -11.91 -7.65 -6.00
CA GLY A 74 -11.43 -6.31 -6.37
C GLY A 74 -9.90 -6.25 -6.52
N PRO A 75 -9.37 -5.23 -7.18
CA PRO A 75 -7.92 -5.01 -7.24
C PRO A 75 -7.37 -4.71 -5.85
N ALA A 76 -6.10 -5.12 -5.61
CA ALA A 76 -5.42 -4.81 -4.35
C ALA A 76 -5.26 -3.30 -4.13
N ILE A 77 -4.94 -2.58 -5.20
CA ILE A 77 -4.92 -1.11 -5.25
C ILE A 77 -6.24 -0.64 -5.84
N THR A 78 -6.99 0.13 -5.08
CA THR A 78 -8.27 0.64 -5.56
C THR A 78 -8.09 1.68 -6.66
N PRO A 79 -9.01 1.79 -7.65
CA PRO A 79 -8.98 2.86 -8.64
C PRO A 79 -8.91 4.25 -8.00
N ARG A 80 -9.60 4.42 -6.89
CA ARG A 80 -9.61 5.67 -6.13
C ARG A 80 -8.22 6.06 -5.60
N ALA A 81 -7.45 5.09 -5.09
CA ALA A 81 -6.07 5.32 -4.66
C ALA A 81 -5.17 5.74 -5.83
N LEU A 82 -5.38 5.13 -6.99
CA LEU A 82 -4.63 5.44 -8.20
C LEU A 82 -4.94 6.84 -8.74
N ASP A 83 -6.21 7.23 -8.73
CA ASP A 83 -6.64 8.57 -9.16
C ASP A 83 -5.96 9.64 -8.30
N PHE A 84 -6.05 9.52 -6.98
CA PHE A 84 -5.40 10.47 -6.06
C PHE A 84 -3.87 10.52 -6.25
N ALA A 85 -3.23 9.37 -6.38
CA ALA A 85 -1.77 9.34 -6.52
C ALA A 85 -1.30 9.90 -7.87
N THR A 86 -2.05 9.69 -8.96
CA THR A 86 -1.77 10.31 -10.25
C THR A 86 -1.94 11.82 -10.25
N GLU A 87 -2.86 12.32 -9.44
CA GLU A 87 -3.02 13.76 -9.20
C GLU A 87 -1.93 14.35 -8.31
N GLY A 88 -1.03 13.52 -7.77
CA GLY A 88 0.09 13.95 -6.94
C GLY A 88 -0.19 13.94 -5.44
N TRP A 89 -1.31 13.38 -4.99
CA TRP A 89 -1.57 13.22 -3.56
C TRP A 89 -0.75 12.08 -2.96
N SER A 90 -0.37 12.22 -1.70
CA SER A 90 0.19 11.12 -0.91
C SER A 90 -0.94 10.27 -0.33
N VAL A 91 -0.99 9.00 -0.70
CA VAL A 91 -2.10 8.10 -0.39
C VAL A 91 -1.65 6.98 0.52
N VAL A 92 -2.40 6.73 1.59
CA VAL A 92 -2.31 5.49 2.39
C VAL A 92 -3.59 4.70 2.21
N GLN A 93 -3.47 3.47 1.74
CA GLN A 93 -4.56 2.50 1.74
C GLN A 93 -4.34 1.53 2.89
N PHE A 94 -5.17 1.64 3.93
CA PHE A 94 -5.04 0.91 5.19
C PHE A 94 -6.05 -0.21 5.24
N VAL A 95 -5.56 -1.46 5.23
CA VAL A 95 -6.39 -2.64 5.04
C VAL A 95 -6.23 -3.66 6.16
N THR A 96 -7.27 -4.43 6.40
CA THR A 96 -7.20 -5.56 7.30
C THR A 96 -6.41 -6.69 6.66
N ALA A 97 -5.39 -7.19 7.35
CA ALA A 97 -4.59 -8.30 6.88
C ALA A 97 -5.42 -9.58 6.75
N GLY A 98 -5.17 -10.34 5.70
CA GLY A 98 -5.82 -11.62 5.48
C GLY A 98 -5.42 -12.30 4.17
N PRO A 99 -5.65 -13.61 4.04
CA PRO A 99 -5.22 -14.39 2.88
C PRO A 99 -5.88 -13.90 1.57
N ALA A 100 -7.14 -13.50 1.62
CA ALA A 100 -7.84 -12.97 0.44
C ALA A 100 -7.22 -11.65 -0.06
N TRP A 101 -6.77 -10.79 0.84
CA TRP A 101 -6.04 -9.58 0.49
C TRP A 101 -4.70 -9.91 -0.17
N ARG A 102 -3.92 -10.82 0.42
CA ARG A 102 -2.61 -11.22 -0.12
C ARG A 102 -2.70 -11.91 -1.47
N ALA A 103 -3.72 -12.70 -1.70
CA ALA A 103 -3.98 -13.28 -3.01
C ALA A 103 -4.17 -12.19 -4.08
N ARG A 104 -4.82 -11.08 -3.72
CA ARG A 104 -4.98 -9.92 -4.62
C ARG A 104 -3.69 -9.12 -4.80
N LEU A 105 -2.85 -9.02 -3.76
CA LEU A 105 -1.54 -8.37 -3.87
C LEU A 105 -0.63 -9.05 -4.89
N ALA A 106 -0.76 -10.36 -5.09
CA ALA A 106 0.02 -11.07 -6.09
C ALA A 106 -0.33 -10.67 -7.53
N THR A 107 -1.42 -9.91 -7.73
CA THR A 107 -1.88 -9.42 -9.03
C THR A 107 -1.97 -7.90 -9.02
N LEU A 108 -1.04 -7.24 -9.66
CA LEU A 108 -1.11 -5.80 -9.90
C LEU A 108 -1.89 -5.49 -11.19
N PRO A 109 -2.52 -4.30 -11.27
CA PRO A 109 -3.10 -3.83 -12.52
C PRO A 109 -2.08 -3.88 -13.67
N PRO A 110 -2.47 -4.30 -14.88
CA PRO A 110 -1.53 -4.49 -16.01
C PRO A 110 -0.69 -3.27 -16.33
N ALA A 111 -1.24 -2.06 -16.16
CA ALA A 111 -0.51 -0.83 -16.40
C ALA A 111 0.61 -0.62 -15.36
N LEU A 112 0.35 -0.91 -14.10
CA LEU A 112 1.36 -0.84 -13.03
C LEU A 112 2.41 -1.94 -13.18
N LEU A 113 2.01 -3.14 -13.58
CA LEU A 113 2.95 -4.23 -13.88
C LEU A 113 3.92 -3.85 -15.01
N ARG A 114 3.41 -3.22 -16.07
CA ARG A 114 4.28 -2.73 -17.14
C ARG A 114 5.23 -1.66 -16.64
N ALA A 115 4.72 -0.65 -15.96
CA ALA A 115 5.55 0.43 -15.44
C ALA A 115 6.61 -0.07 -14.45
N HIS A 116 6.27 -1.06 -13.64
CA HIS A 116 7.20 -1.73 -12.73
C HIS A 116 8.27 -2.52 -13.49
N ARG A 117 7.88 -3.29 -14.50
CA ARG A 117 8.80 -4.05 -15.36
C ARG A 117 9.76 -3.15 -16.12
N ASP A 118 9.28 -2.00 -16.58
CA ASP A 118 10.08 -1.02 -17.30
C ASP A 118 10.96 -0.15 -16.38
N GLY A 119 10.94 -0.41 -15.08
CA GLY A 119 11.73 0.31 -14.09
C GLY A 119 11.25 1.72 -13.77
N VAL A 120 10.06 2.08 -14.24
CA VAL A 120 9.46 3.41 -14.01
C VAL A 120 8.76 3.49 -12.66
N LEU A 121 8.17 2.37 -12.23
CA LEU A 121 7.46 2.27 -10.96
C LEU A 121 8.27 1.42 -9.97
N PRO A 122 8.96 2.04 -8.99
CA PRO A 122 9.59 1.27 -7.91
C PRO A 122 8.52 0.72 -6.96
N VAL A 123 8.75 -0.50 -6.49
CA VAL A 123 7.94 -1.11 -5.43
C VAL A 123 8.87 -1.53 -4.32
N ARG A 124 8.66 -0.95 -3.15
CA ARG A 124 9.35 -1.35 -1.94
C ARG A 124 8.40 -2.13 -1.05
N VAL A 125 8.84 -3.27 -0.59
CA VAL A 125 8.09 -4.12 0.34
C VAL A 125 8.80 -4.09 1.69
N VAL A 126 8.07 -3.74 2.73
CA VAL A 126 8.54 -3.82 4.11
C VAL A 126 7.69 -4.86 4.82
N ALA A 127 8.30 -5.95 5.24
CA ALA A 127 7.66 -6.97 6.05
C ALA A 127 8.06 -6.82 7.51
N LYS A 128 7.10 -6.94 8.41
CA LYS A 128 7.29 -6.89 9.84
C LYS A 128 6.73 -8.13 10.49
N ASP A 129 7.56 -8.85 11.24
CA ASP A 129 7.13 -10.01 11.99
C ASP A 129 6.42 -9.62 13.32
N THR A 130 5.89 -10.62 14.02
CA THR A 130 5.21 -10.42 15.31
C THR A 130 6.15 -9.94 16.42
N ALA A 131 7.46 -10.15 16.29
CA ALA A 131 8.47 -9.66 17.22
C ALA A 131 8.93 -8.23 16.91
N GLY A 132 8.46 -7.67 15.80
CA GLY A 132 8.76 -6.31 15.38
C GLY A 132 10.01 -6.16 14.51
N HIS A 133 10.63 -7.25 14.08
CA HIS A 133 11.74 -7.20 13.15
C HIS A 133 11.25 -6.81 11.75
N GLU A 134 11.92 -5.84 11.16
CA GLU A 134 11.60 -5.35 9.83
C GLU A 134 12.60 -5.87 8.81
N ARG A 135 12.08 -6.31 7.67
CA ARG A 135 12.86 -6.64 6.48
C ARG A 135 12.34 -5.80 5.33
N ALA A 136 13.22 -5.12 4.61
CA ALA A 136 12.85 -4.31 3.45
C ALA A 136 13.49 -4.86 2.18
N PHE A 137 12.70 -4.90 1.11
CA PHE A 137 13.10 -5.38 -0.21
C PHE A 137 12.64 -4.40 -1.27
N ASP A 138 13.50 -4.16 -2.24
CA ASP A 138 13.10 -3.43 -3.45
C ASP A 138 12.77 -4.49 -4.50
N ALA A 139 11.52 -4.53 -4.94
CA ALA A 139 11.04 -5.48 -5.92
C ALA A 139 11.13 -4.91 -7.34
N GLY A 140 11.71 -5.67 -8.25
CA GLY A 140 11.85 -5.36 -9.67
C GLY A 140 11.23 -6.45 -10.56
N GLY A 141 10.58 -6.06 -11.62
CA GLY A 141 10.12 -6.97 -12.66
C GLY A 141 9.12 -8.04 -12.18
N ASN A 142 9.44 -9.30 -12.44
CA ASN A 142 8.55 -10.43 -12.11
C ASN A 142 8.65 -10.92 -10.66
N GLU A 143 9.62 -10.41 -9.91
CA GLU A 143 9.92 -10.89 -8.56
C GLU A 143 8.85 -10.51 -7.53
N PHE A 144 8.05 -9.48 -7.80
CA PHE A 144 7.05 -8.98 -6.85
C PHE A 144 6.05 -10.04 -6.41
N ALA A 145 5.48 -10.80 -7.36
CA ALA A 145 4.47 -11.82 -7.04
C ALA A 145 5.09 -13.02 -6.28
N GLU A 146 6.34 -13.35 -6.59
CA GLU A 146 7.09 -14.39 -5.87
C GLU A 146 7.39 -13.93 -4.46
N LEU A 147 7.89 -12.71 -4.31
CA LEU A 147 8.18 -12.09 -3.03
C LEU A 147 6.95 -12.09 -2.09
N ILE A 148 5.78 -11.69 -2.59
CA ILE A 148 4.55 -11.66 -1.77
C ILE A 148 4.16 -13.07 -1.28
N ARG A 149 4.45 -14.12 -2.04
CA ARG A 149 4.17 -15.50 -1.63
C ARG A 149 5.12 -16.03 -0.55
N GLU A 150 6.32 -15.45 -0.45
CA GLU A 150 7.32 -15.86 0.54
C GLU A 150 6.95 -15.43 1.97
N PHE A 151 6.12 -14.41 2.11
CA PHE A 151 5.73 -13.91 3.43
C PHE A 151 4.63 -14.76 4.06
N GLY A 152 4.88 -15.19 5.30
CA GLY A 152 3.92 -15.96 6.08
C GLY A 152 2.77 -15.11 6.64
N ASP A 153 1.73 -15.80 7.14
CA ASP A 153 0.55 -15.16 7.74
C ASP A 153 0.86 -14.36 9.01
N ASN A 154 2.01 -14.63 9.63
CA ASN A 154 2.47 -13.94 10.84
C ASN A 154 3.19 -12.63 10.56
N GLU A 155 3.46 -12.31 9.31
CA GLU A 155 4.09 -11.05 8.91
C GLU A 155 3.04 -10.06 8.43
N ARG A 156 3.30 -8.78 8.64
CA ARG A 156 2.49 -7.68 8.12
C ARG A 156 3.27 -6.97 7.03
N LEU A 157 2.59 -6.68 5.93
CA LEU A 157 3.21 -6.07 4.78
C LEU A 157 2.87 -4.60 4.68
N THR A 158 3.87 -3.81 4.39
CA THR A 158 3.73 -2.42 3.93
C THR A 158 4.42 -2.30 2.58
N LEU A 159 3.66 -1.88 1.58
CA LEU A 159 4.15 -1.74 0.22
C LEU A 159 4.09 -0.29 -0.20
N VAL A 160 5.13 0.16 -0.91
CA VAL A 160 5.21 1.52 -1.44
C VAL A 160 5.30 1.47 -2.95
N PHE A 161 4.38 2.13 -3.61
CA PHE A 161 4.35 2.30 -5.06
C PHE A 161 4.51 3.77 -5.42
N GLY A 162 5.28 4.06 -6.42
CA GLY A 162 5.37 5.42 -6.94
C GLY A 162 6.71 6.10 -6.77
N PRO A 163 6.76 7.40 -7.13
CA PRO A 163 5.61 8.29 -7.39
C PRO A 163 4.90 8.02 -8.73
N LEU A 164 3.55 7.95 -8.72
CA LEU A 164 2.75 7.66 -9.91
C LEU A 164 2.52 8.89 -10.81
N ALA A 165 2.61 10.08 -10.27
CA ALA A 165 2.46 11.32 -11.03
C ALA A 165 3.42 11.43 -12.22
N THR A 166 4.53 10.69 -12.21
CA THR A 166 5.51 10.63 -13.31
C THR A 166 5.09 9.74 -14.47
N LEU A 167 4.07 8.88 -14.26
CA LEU A 167 3.60 7.94 -15.28
C LEU A 167 2.62 8.56 -16.28
N GLY A 168 2.19 9.80 -16.03
CA GLY A 168 1.09 10.41 -16.75
C GLY A 168 -0.28 9.81 -16.35
N PRO A 169 -1.39 10.31 -16.92
CA PRO A 169 -2.72 9.80 -16.59
C PRO A 169 -2.83 8.33 -16.99
N VAL A 170 -3.00 7.45 -16.00
CA VAL A 170 -3.31 6.05 -16.24
C VAL A 170 -4.79 5.95 -16.57
N PRO A 171 -5.17 5.56 -17.80
CA PRO A 171 -6.57 5.56 -18.18
C PRO A 171 -7.38 4.60 -17.29
N ALA A 172 -8.53 5.05 -16.81
CA ALA A 172 -9.39 4.31 -15.88
C ALA A 172 -9.75 2.88 -16.38
N HIS A 173 -9.85 2.69 -17.69
CA HIS A 173 -10.10 1.37 -18.29
C HIS A 173 -8.92 0.39 -18.18
N ALA A 174 -7.72 0.87 -17.84
CA ALA A 174 -6.59 -0.02 -17.58
C ALA A 174 -6.76 -0.86 -16.29
N PHE A 175 -7.75 -0.51 -15.48
CA PHE A 175 -8.03 -1.15 -14.20
C PHE A 175 -9.29 -2.03 -14.22
N THR A 176 -10.07 -2.00 -15.28
CA THR A 176 -11.17 -2.95 -15.46
C THR A 176 -10.56 -4.32 -15.75
N ALA A 177 -10.67 -5.21 -14.76
CA ALA A 177 -10.35 -6.61 -14.93
C ALA A 177 -11.11 -7.16 -16.14
N ASN A 178 -10.41 -7.93 -16.96
CA ASN A 178 -10.89 -8.78 -18.02
C ASN A 178 -12.40 -8.89 -18.11
N GLY A 179 -12.97 -8.13 -19.06
CA GLY A 179 -14.32 -8.38 -19.50
C GLY A 179 -14.41 -9.83 -19.94
N LEU A 180 -15.39 -10.51 -19.41
CA LEU A 180 -15.98 -11.70 -19.94
C LEU A 180 -16.13 -11.52 -21.46
N ALA A 181 -15.23 -12.13 -22.22
CA ALA A 181 -15.49 -12.42 -23.60
C ALA A 181 -16.37 -13.66 -23.61
N GLY A 182 -17.62 -13.46 -23.96
CA GLY A 182 -18.55 -14.51 -24.34
C GLY A 182 -18.13 -15.23 -25.60
#